data_e5bddf80d5728fea1b8cf3ff4026e6c1
#
_entry.id   e5bddf80d5728fea1b8cf3ff4026e6c1
#
_cell.length_a   1.000
_cell.length_b   1.000
_cell.length_c   1.000
_cell.angle_alpha   90.00
_cell.angle_beta   90.00
_cell.angle_gamma   90.00
#
_symmetry.space_group_name_H-M   'P 1'
#
loop_
_entity.id
_entity.type
_entity.pdbx_description
1 polymer ?
#
loop_
_entity_poly.entity_id
_entity_poly.type
_entity_poly.pdbx_seq_one_letter_code
_entity_poly.pdbx_strand_id
1 'polypeptide(L)'
;MKRIFYLFAVPLMTLVACSDFLELDESEYHTVKYQFSTFRRVKQNATNVYGYVRDGLADVEDTMLDVASDDAVYAWETSNIKRFYDGSWSPINLIDDRWDNLYEAIAAANYFLENCPEDFPDAKYQDSYEEDLKQLRNYPYEIRALRAYFHFELLKRYNSIILGKHSFTKEEVNDLKPVSYAEAVGWIVSECDAVIPVLPTTYSGSYYGEVGRVTRGMAQALKARVLLYAASPLNNPGNDKLPYLKAALAAKELIDSDIYELIDEQTTNNASAQGLIFGKLCPLSSNFETANFPIGYEGGNSGVCPSQNIAEAFDMRNGKSFNCNDVGHWRNQLNASMRDPRFAKTLLYNGAQFKDQYIQSYIGGRNGQPLDGASPTSYYLYKHIQEETSFVAGNETYFQHVYPLFRYAEVFLNYAEALSAATRDALFTGTIDVDGKPVEFTLSPLKALNAVRTRYGMPALTSVINYESFEDRLRRERRVELAFEGHRFWDLRRWKIGSQTTRIYGLEITNSNGVISFTRKLIQERIWQDKMYFYPIAQTERYNNRNLIQNIGWN
;
A
#
# COMPACT_ATOMS: atom_id res chain seq x y z
N MET A 1 -59.42 -58.54 55.29
CA MET A 1 -58.92 -57.59 54.26
C MET A 1 -57.99 -56.61 54.96
N LYS A 2 -56.66 -56.86 54.88
CA LYS A 2 -55.67 -55.97 55.46
C LYS A 2 -55.02 -55.20 54.34
N ARG A 3 -55.10 -53.86 54.34
CA ARG A 3 -54.41 -52.96 53.42
C ARG A 3 -53.09 -52.60 54.05
N ILE A 4 -52.00 -52.95 53.34
CA ILE A 4 -50.63 -52.60 53.65
C ILE A 4 -50.29 -51.29 52.94
N PHE A 5 -49.95 -50.26 53.70
CA PHE A 5 -49.39 -49.00 53.18
C PHE A 5 -47.88 -49.14 53.08
N TYR A 6 -47.33 -49.02 51.90
CA TYR A 6 -45.89 -48.82 51.67
C TYR A 6 -45.55 -47.35 51.70
N LEU A 7 -44.78 -46.95 52.70
CA LEU A 7 -44.14 -45.62 52.74
C LEU A 7 -42.92 -45.65 51.81
N PHE A 8 -42.94 -44.88 50.76
CA PHE A 8 -41.73 -44.60 49.96
C PHE A 8 -40.94 -43.47 50.63
N ALA A 9 -39.80 -43.81 51.19
CA ALA A 9 -38.76 -42.85 51.62
C ALA A 9 -37.97 -42.45 50.37
N VAL A 10 -38.15 -41.18 49.96
CA VAL A 10 -37.30 -40.55 48.92
C VAL A 10 -36.05 -40.01 49.60
N PRO A 11 -34.84 -40.51 49.23
CA PRO A 11 -33.62 -39.91 49.77
C PRO A 11 -33.41 -38.51 49.12
N LEU A 12 -33.36 -37.49 49.96
CA LEU A 12 -32.99 -36.15 49.57
C LEU A 12 -31.50 -36.14 49.26
N MET A 13 -31.14 -36.33 47.98
CA MET A 13 -29.77 -36.10 47.50
C MET A 13 -29.53 -34.58 47.56
N THR A 14 -28.74 -34.15 48.52
CA THR A 14 -28.14 -32.81 48.54
C THR A 14 -27.18 -32.72 47.34
N LEU A 15 -27.60 -31.96 46.33
CA LEU A 15 -26.74 -31.50 45.27
C LEU A 15 -25.71 -30.55 45.91
N VAL A 16 -24.57 -31.04 46.27
CA VAL A 16 -23.35 -30.23 46.45
C VAL A 16 -22.96 -29.82 45.04
N ALA A 17 -23.45 -28.68 44.58
CA ALA A 17 -22.92 -28.05 43.39
C ALA A 17 -21.47 -27.64 43.71
N CYS A 18 -20.49 -28.32 43.14
CA CYS A 18 -19.14 -27.82 43.07
C CYS A 18 -19.18 -26.51 42.31
N SER A 19 -19.07 -25.38 43.03
CA SER A 19 -18.94 -24.03 42.45
C SER A 19 -17.65 -23.93 41.59
N ASP A 20 -16.68 -24.76 41.83
CA ASP A 20 -15.39 -24.77 41.11
C ASP A 20 -15.46 -25.37 39.69
N PHE A 21 -16.56 -26.00 39.31
CA PHE A 21 -16.68 -26.58 37.95
C PHE A 21 -17.08 -25.53 36.89
N LEU A 22 -17.45 -24.32 37.31
CA LEU A 22 -17.83 -23.21 36.42
C LEU A 22 -16.79 -22.07 36.42
N GLU A 23 -15.78 -22.15 37.27
CA GLU A 23 -14.58 -21.32 37.08
C GLU A 23 -13.80 -21.96 35.91
N LEU A 24 -13.92 -21.37 34.72
CA LEU A 24 -12.98 -21.58 33.65
C LEU A 24 -11.61 -21.14 34.19
N ASP A 25 -10.80 -22.09 34.69
CA ASP A 25 -9.39 -21.87 34.86
C ASP A 25 -8.87 -21.33 33.52
N GLU A 26 -8.50 -20.07 33.46
CA GLU A 26 -7.77 -19.52 32.32
C GLU A 26 -6.60 -20.47 32.10
N SER A 27 -6.61 -21.20 31.00
CA SER A 27 -5.51 -22.09 30.65
C SER A 27 -4.22 -21.29 30.81
N GLU A 28 -3.23 -21.79 31.57
CA GLU A 28 -1.94 -21.11 31.76
C GLU A 28 -1.34 -20.60 30.44
N TYR A 29 -1.71 -21.23 29.32
CA TYR A 29 -1.31 -20.88 27.96
C TYR A 29 -1.88 -19.55 27.45
N HIS A 30 -2.89 -18.98 28.08
CA HIS A 30 -3.50 -17.70 27.68
C HIS A 30 -3.08 -16.52 28.54
N THR A 31 -2.30 -16.76 29.60
CA THR A 31 -1.82 -15.66 30.45
C THR A 31 -0.77 -14.80 29.75
N VAL A 32 -0.78 -13.49 30.01
CA VAL A 32 0.26 -12.55 29.53
C VAL A 32 1.66 -13.06 29.89
N LYS A 33 1.85 -13.53 31.14
CA LYS A 33 3.11 -14.10 31.60
C LYS A 33 3.58 -15.25 30.72
N TYR A 34 2.70 -16.14 30.28
CA TYR A 34 3.05 -17.23 29.38
C TYR A 34 3.40 -16.73 27.98
N GLN A 35 2.59 -15.80 27.43
CA GLN A 35 2.78 -15.27 26.08
C GLN A 35 4.11 -14.52 25.91
N PHE A 36 4.67 -13.97 26.97
CA PHE A 36 5.95 -13.26 26.94
C PHE A 36 7.06 -13.98 27.74
N SER A 37 6.96 -15.29 27.97
CA SER A 37 7.87 -16.03 28.85
C SER A 37 9.17 -16.49 28.20
N THR A 38 9.34 -16.37 26.87
CA THR A 38 10.54 -16.79 26.13
C THR A 38 10.78 -15.91 24.91
N PHE A 39 12.03 -15.82 24.43
CA PHE A 39 12.37 -15.13 23.17
C PHE A 39 11.47 -15.55 22.01
N ARG A 40 11.23 -16.86 21.85
CA ARG A 40 10.38 -17.40 20.79
C ARG A 40 8.94 -16.85 20.85
N ARG A 41 8.37 -16.76 22.06
CA ARG A 41 7.00 -16.26 22.25
C ARG A 41 6.91 -14.75 22.01
N VAL A 42 7.90 -14.00 22.47
CA VAL A 42 7.99 -12.57 22.16
C VAL A 42 8.06 -12.36 20.66
N LYS A 43 8.91 -13.13 19.96
CA LYS A 43 8.96 -13.09 18.48
C LYS A 43 7.62 -13.40 17.83
N GLN A 44 6.87 -14.39 18.33
CA GLN A 44 5.53 -14.72 17.82
C GLN A 44 4.56 -13.56 18.01
N ASN A 45 4.57 -12.90 19.18
CA ASN A 45 3.74 -11.71 19.42
C ASN A 45 4.14 -10.53 18.55
N ALA A 46 5.44 -10.28 18.34
CA ALA A 46 5.91 -9.27 17.38
C ALA A 46 5.43 -9.60 15.95
N THR A 47 5.57 -10.86 15.52
CA THR A 47 5.12 -11.33 14.21
C THR A 47 3.61 -11.17 14.02
N ASN A 48 2.80 -11.33 15.08
CA ASN A 48 1.37 -11.06 15.02
C ASN A 48 1.08 -9.60 14.61
N VAL A 49 1.82 -8.62 15.14
CA VAL A 49 1.68 -7.21 14.74
C VAL A 49 2.03 -7.01 13.26
N TYR A 50 3.09 -7.66 12.76
CA TYR A 50 3.42 -7.67 11.33
C TYR A 50 2.31 -8.29 10.46
N GLY A 51 1.51 -9.21 11.03
CA GLY A 51 0.37 -9.83 10.35
C GLY A 51 -0.66 -8.82 9.86
N TYR A 52 -0.82 -7.69 10.54
CA TYR A 52 -1.74 -6.62 10.15
C TYR A 52 -1.24 -5.74 8.99
N VAL A 53 0.04 -5.82 8.63
CA VAL A 53 0.56 -5.16 7.43
C VAL A 53 0.00 -5.87 6.21
N ARG A 54 -0.73 -5.14 5.39
CA ARG A 54 -1.40 -5.70 4.21
C ARG A 54 -0.55 -5.54 2.96
N ASP A 55 -0.74 -6.44 2.02
CA ASP A 55 -0.28 -6.24 0.64
C ASP A 55 -1.36 -5.50 -0.17
N GLY A 56 -1.03 -5.06 -1.36
CA GLY A 56 -1.96 -4.38 -2.25
C GLY A 56 -2.43 -5.25 -3.43
N LEU A 57 -2.14 -6.56 -3.43
CA LEU A 57 -2.43 -7.43 -4.57
C LEU A 57 -3.92 -7.79 -4.64
N ALA A 58 -4.53 -8.05 -3.48
CA ALA A 58 -5.95 -8.39 -3.34
C ALA A 58 -6.58 -7.64 -2.16
N ASP A 59 -6.17 -6.39 -1.95
CA ASP A 59 -6.42 -5.65 -0.72
C ASP A 59 -7.88 -5.19 -0.57
N VAL A 60 -8.56 -4.88 -1.67
CA VAL A 60 -9.94 -4.35 -1.66
C VAL A 60 -10.81 -5.18 -2.59
N GLU A 61 -11.80 -5.90 -2.01
CA GLU A 61 -12.73 -6.73 -2.78
C GLU A 61 -12.01 -7.70 -3.73
N ASP A 62 -10.97 -8.35 -3.20
CA ASP A 62 -10.11 -9.30 -3.90
C ASP A 62 -9.39 -8.74 -5.13
N THR A 63 -9.21 -7.40 -5.21
CA THR A 63 -8.49 -6.74 -6.28
C THR A 63 -7.58 -5.63 -5.79
N MET A 64 -6.79 -5.06 -6.69
CA MET A 64 -5.90 -3.93 -6.41
C MET A 64 -6.68 -2.63 -6.31
N LEU A 65 -6.28 -1.76 -5.37
CA LEU A 65 -6.87 -0.44 -5.19
C LEU A 65 -6.74 0.47 -6.43
N ASP A 66 -5.77 0.18 -7.30
CA ASP A 66 -5.54 0.89 -8.56
C ASP A 66 -6.75 0.86 -9.49
N VAL A 67 -7.62 -0.17 -9.38
CA VAL A 67 -8.91 -0.25 -10.09
C VAL A 67 -9.87 0.87 -9.70
N ALA A 68 -9.76 1.42 -8.51
CA ALA A 68 -10.53 2.57 -8.05
C ALA A 68 -9.93 3.92 -8.48
N SER A 69 -8.82 3.92 -9.24
CA SER A 69 -8.20 5.09 -9.86
C SER A 69 -8.46 5.13 -11.36
N ASP A 70 -7.84 6.07 -12.08
CA ASP A 70 -7.89 6.13 -13.55
C ASP A 70 -6.86 5.20 -14.24
N ASP A 71 -6.16 4.34 -13.47
CA ASP A 71 -5.16 3.42 -14.02
C ASP A 71 -5.74 2.10 -14.52
N ALA A 72 -6.89 1.66 -13.98
CA ALA A 72 -7.48 0.39 -14.38
C ALA A 72 -9.01 0.34 -14.24
N VAL A 73 -9.57 -0.73 -14.82
CA VAL A 73 -10.92 -1.23 -14.52
C VAL A 73 -10.80 -2.70 -14.08
N TYR A 74 -11.84 -3.22 -13.44
CA TYR A 74 -11.95 -4.65 -13.18
C TYR A 74 -12.73 -5.32 -14.30
N ALA A 75 -12.29 -6.49 -14.74
CA ALA A 75 -12.93 -7.20 -15.87
C ALA A 75 -14.37 -7.60 -15.56
N TRP A 76 -14.69 -7.85 -14.28
CA TRP A 76 -15.98 -8.36 -13.84
C TRP A 76 -16.82 -7.29 -13.15
N GLU A 77 -17.99 -7.00 -13.71
CA GLU A 77 -18.91 -5.99 -13.17
C GLU A 77 -19.53 -6.34 -11.82
N THR A 78 -19.40 -7.61 -11.40
CA THR A 78 -19.92 -8.11 -10.10
C THR A 78 -19.12 -7.63 -8.90
N SER A 79 -17.88 -7.13 -9.09
CA SER A 79 -17.03 -6.66 -7.98
C SER A 79 -17.62 -5.44 -7.28
N ASN A 80 -17.57 -5.45 -5.95
CA ASN A 80 -17.95 -4.32 -5.12
C ASN A 80 -17.00 -3.13 -5.21
N ILE A 81 -15.82 -3.27 -5.81
CA ILE A 81 -14.87 -2.16 -6.01
C ILE A 81 -15.52 -0.93 -6.66
N LYS A 82 -16.57 -1.14 -7.46
CA LYS A 82 -17.36 -0.08 -8.09
C LYS A 82 -17.99 0.92 -7.12
N ARG A 83 -18.18 0.56 -5.84
CA ARG A 83 -18.71 1.49 -4.84
C ARG A 83 -17.88 2.76 -4.69
N PHE A 84 -16.58 2.71 -5.00
CA PHE A 84 -15.74 3.91 -5.02
C PHE A 84 -16.18 4.95 -6.07
N TYR A 85 -16.89 4.54 -7.13
CA TYR A 85 -17.13 5.38 -8.30
C TYR A 85 -18.53 5.26 -8.92
N ASP A 86 -19.44 4.46 -8.35
CA ASP A 86 -20.82 4.32 -8.83
C ASP A 86 -21.82 5.24 -8.09
N GLY A 87 -21.34 5.99 -7.08
CA GLY A 87 -22.15 6.89 -6.28
C GLY A 87 -22.84 6.23 -5.08
N SER A 88 -22.69 4.92 -4.87
CA SER A 88 -23.32 4.18 -3.76
C SER A 88 -22.53 4.24 -2.45
N TRP A 89 -21.29 4.73 -2.48
CA TRP A 89 -20.44 4.83 -1.30
C TRP A 89 -21.02 5.78 -0.25
N SER A 90 -21.19 5.28 0.97
CA SER A 90 -21.80 6.04 2.06
C SER A 90 -21.40 5.48 3.44
N PRO A 91 -21.69 6.16 4.56
CA PRO A 91 -21.42 5.67 5.91
C PRO A 91 -22.10 4.34 6.31
N ILE A 92 -23.11 3.92 5.54
CA ILE A 92 -23.83 2.63 5.72
C ILE A 92 -23.55 1.64 4.59
N ASN A 93 -22.84 2.05 3.54
CA ASN A 93 -22.44 1.21 2.42
C ASN A 93 -20.97 1.44 2.14
N LEU A 94 -20.12 0.94 3.05
CA LEU A 94 -18.69 1.15 3.05
C LEU A 94 -17.98 0.30 2.02
N ILE A 95 -16.80 0.74 1.64
CA ILE A 95 -15.79 -0.01 0.91
C ILE A 95 -14.43 0.32 1.47
N ASP A 96 -13.50 -0.63 1.48
CA ASP A 96 -12.17 -0.51 2.09
C ASP A 96 -12.26 0.04 3.54
N ASP A 97 -13.27 -0.42 4.28
CA ASP A 97 -13.39 -0.06 5.68
C ASP A 97 -12.26 -0.71 6.48
N ARG A 98 -11.34 0.13 6.96
CA ARG A 98 -10.15 -0.29 7.70
C ARG A 98 -10.16 0.18 9.15
N TRP A 99 -11.25 0.79 9.59
CA TRP A 99 -11.32 1.36 10.93
C TRP A 99 -10.99 0.32 11.99
N ASP A 100 -11.78 -0.73 12.06
CA ASP A 100 -11.59 -1.77 13.09
C ASP A 100 -10.25 -2.49 12.94
N ASN A 101 -9.92 -2.95 11.74
CA ASN A 101 -8.69 -3.70 11.51
C ASN A 101 -7.42 -2.91 11.87
N LEU A 102 -7.38 -1.61 11.59
CA LEU A 102 -6.23 -0.78 11.93
C LEU A 102 -6.18 -0.44 13.43
N TYR A 103 -7.32 -0.28 14.10
CA TYR A 103 -7.35 -0.13 15.57
C TYR A 103 -7.01 -1.44 16.29
N GLU A 104 -7.41 -2.60 15.75
CA GLU A 104 -6.93 -3.90 16.24
C GLU A 104 -5.41 -4.04 16.11
N ALA A 105 -4.85 -3.61 14.98
CA ALA A 105 -3.40 -3.59 14.78
C ALA A 105 -2.69 -2.67 15.79
N ILE A 106 -3.26 -1.50 16.08
CA ILE A 106 -2.75 -0.57 17.07
C ILE A 106 -2.86 -1.17 18.48
N ALA A 107 -3.98 -1.82 18.81
CA ALA A 107 -4.16 -2.50 20.09
C ALA A 107 -3.16 -3.65 20.27
N ALA A 108 -2.93 -4.47 19.23
CA ALA A 108 -1.92 -5.52 19.25
C ALA A 108 -0.50 -4.95 19.44
N ALA A 109 -0.20 -3.81 18.82
CA ALA A 109 1.07 -3.11 19.01
C ALA A 109 1.22 -2.60 20.45
N ASN A 110 0.18 -1.98 21.02
CA ASN A 110 0.19 -1.51 22.42
C ASN A 110 0.35 -2.69 23.39
N TYR A 111 -0.42 -3.76 23.21
CA TYR A 111 -0.30 -4.96 24.00
C TYR A 111 1.12 -5.52 23.99
N PHE A 112 1.77 -5.56 22.83
CA PHE A 112 3.17 -5.97 22.74
C PHE A 112 4.09 -5.02 23.50
N LEU A 113 3.97 -3.72 23.29
CA LEU A 113 4.84 -2.71 23.89
C LEU A 113 4.75 -2.65 25.43
N GLU A 114 3.56 -2.90 25.97
CA GLU A 114 3.29 -2.89 27.41
C GLU A 114 3.78 -4.15 28.13
N ASN A 115 3.97 -5.25 27.41
CA ASN A 115 4.29 -6.55 28.00
C ASN A 115 5.64 -7.14 27.55
N CYS A 116 6.34 -6.51 26.58
CA CYS A 116 7.62 -7.00 26.09
C CYS A 116 8.68 -6.88 27.20
N PRO A 117 9.30 -7.99 27.65
CA PRO A 117 10.33 -7.96 28.66
C PRO A 117 11.65 -7.40 28.12
N GLU A 118 12.51 -6.91 28.97
CA GLU A 118 13.83 -6.40 28.60
C GLU A 118 14.89 -7.51 28.45
N ASP A 119 14.72 -8.65 29.16
CA ASP A 119 15.68 -9.75 29.23
C ASP A 119 15.01 -11.06 29.66
N PHE A 120 15.72 -12.18 29.43
CA PHE A 120 15.41 -13.52 29.92
C PHE A 120 16.62 -14.09 30.65
N PRO A 121 16.85 -13.73 31.93
CA PRO A 121 18.02 -14.14 32.66
C PRO A 121 18.23 -15.66 32.75
N ASP A 122 17.15 -16.43 32.79
CA ASP A 122 17.19 -17.89 32.83
C ASP A 122 17.67 -18.53 31.52
N ALA A 123 17.71 -17.77 30.43
CA ALA A 123 18.19 -18.24 29.12
C ALA A 123 19.68 -17.96 28.88
N LYS A 124 20.42 -17.37 29.81
CA LYS A 124 21.83 -16.94 29.67
C LYS A 124 22.81 -18.04 29.24
N TYR A 125 22.45 -19.29 29.46
CA TYR A 125 23.27 -20.44 29.10
C TYR A 125 22.98 -21.02 27.72
N GLN A 126 22.04 -20.42 26.96
CA GLN A 126 21.76 -20.81 25.60
C GLN A 126 22.76 -20.18 24.64
N ASP A 127 23.24 -20.93 23.67
CA ASP A 127 24.23 -20.44 22.69
C ASP A 127 23.70 -19.23 21.87
N SER A 128 22.38 -19.12 21.67
CA SER A 128 21.72 -18.03 20.93
C SER A 128 21.43 -16.79 21.79
N TYR A 129 21.71 -16.83 23.11
CA TYR A 129 21.22 -15.81 24.03
C TYR A 129 21.56 -14.37 23.64
N GLU A 130 22.80 -14.07 23.28
CA GLU A 130 23.25 -12.70 22.97
C GLU A 130 22.57 -12.18 21.66
N GLU A 131 22.39 -13.06 20.66
CA GLU A 131 21.69 -12.69 19.44
C GLU A 131 20.19 -12.55 19.67
N ASP A 132 19.58 -13.44 20.44
CA ASP A 132 18.17 -13.35 20.84
C ASP A 132 17.90 -12.08 21.66
N LEU A 133 18.80 -11.71 22.57
CA LEU A 133 18.70 -10.49 23.36
C LEU A 133 18.81 -9.23 22.48
N LYS A 134 19.72 -9.25 21.49
CA LYS A 134 19.83 -8.16 20.50
C LYS A 134 18.54 -8.00 19.70
N GLN A 135 17.95 -9.12 19.28
CA GLN A 135 16.66 -9.13 18.57
C GLN A 135 15.53 -8.59 19.47
N LEU A 136 15.48 -9.06 20.73
CA LEU A 136 14.49 -8.63 21.72
C LEU A 136 14.52 -7.10 21.89
N ARG A 137 15.69 -6.51 21.97
CA ARG A 137 15.87 -5.05 22.13
C ARG A 137 15.40 -4.24 20.93
N ASN A 138 15.37 -4.83 19.72
CA ASN A 138 14.90 -4.17 18.51
C ASN A 138 13.37 -4.19 18.39
N TYR A 139 12.70 -5.26 18.85
CA TYR A 139 11.26 -5.42 18.67
C TYR A 139 10.41 -4.24 19.13
N PRO A 140 10.60 -3.62 20.31
CA PRO A 140 9.81 -2.47 20.72
C PRO A 140 9.89 -1.30 19.73
N TYR A 141 11.03 -1.06 19.11
CA TYR A 141 11.22 0.01 18.12
C TYR A 141 10.59 -0.33 16.78
N GLU A 142 10.66 -1.59 16.36
CA GLU A 142 9.96 -2.07 15.15
C GLU A 142 8.44 -1.93 15.31
N ILE A 143 7.91 -2.38 16.47
CA ILE A 143 6.47 -2.31 16.75
C ILE A 143 5.99 -0.86 16.90
N ARG A 144 6.80 0.06 17.45
CA ARG A 144 6.49 1.49 17.47
C ARG A 144 6.41 2.06 16.05
N ALA A 145 7.32 1.70 15.16
CA ALA A 145 7.27 2.12 13.77
C ALA A 145 6.04 1.57 13.03
N LEU A 146 5.67 0.30 13.27
CA LEU A 146 4.44 -0.29 12.72
C LEU A 146 3.18 0.40 13.28
N ARG A 147 3.14 0.70 14.59
CA ARG A 147 2.04 1.44 15.20
C ARG A 147 1.89 2.83 14.56
N ALA A 148 3.00 3.53 14.32
CA ALA A 148 2.99 4.81 13.58
C ALA A 148 2.48 4.64 12.15
N TYR A 149 2.87 3.57 11.45
CA TYR A 149 2.38 3.22 10.12
C TYR A 149 0.86 2.97 10.11
N PHE A 150 0.32 2.21 11.07
CA PHE A 150 -1.13 1.97 11.16
C PHE A 150 -1.93 3.26 11.42
N HIS A 151 -1.40 4.17 12.25
CA HIS A 151 -2.01 5.49 12.42
C HIS A 151 -1.99 6.32 11.14
N PHE A 152 -0.91 6.24 10.34
CA PHE A 152 -0.87 6.90 9.04
C PHE A 152 -1.89 6.30 8.06
N GLU A 153 -2.06 4.97 8.06
CA GLU A 153 -3.08 4.30 7.24
C GLU A 153 -4.51 4.75 7.60
N LEU A 154 -4.80 4.95 8.89
CA LEU A 154 -6.06 5.57 9.35
C LEU A 154 -6.15 7.03 8.89
N LEU A 155 -5.10 7.82 9.14
CA LEU A 155 -5.09 9.26 8.91
C LEU A 155 -5.34 9.63 7.45
N LYS A 156 -4.70 8.93 6.50
CA LYS A 156 -4.89 9.18 5.07
C LYS A 156 -6.31 8.84 4.57
N ARG A 157 -7.04 7.95 5.29
CA ARG A 157 -8.42 7.59 4.99
C ARG A 157 -9.42 8.53 5.67
N TYR A 158 -9.28 8.75 6.97
CA TYR A 158 -10.35 9.31 7.79
C TYR A 158 -10.09 10.75 8.27
N ASN A 159 -8.96 11.37 7.93
CA ASN A 159 -8.60 12.77 8.25
C ASN A 159 -8.40 13.05 9.75
N SER A 160 -9.39 12.73 10.58
CA SER A 160 -9.34 12.89 12.03
C SER A 160 -9.46 11.52 12.68
N ILE A 161 -8.53 11.18 13.58
CA ILE A 161 -8.39 9.84 14.14
C ILE A 161 -8.14 9.88 15.66
N ILE A 162 -8.43 8.78 16.34
CA ILE A 162 -8.05 8.61 17.73
C ILE A 162 -6.61 8.09 17.78
N LEU A 163 -5.75 8.73 18.59
CA LEU A 163 -4.39 8.24 18.80
C LEU A 163 -4.36 7.14 19.88
N GLY A 164 -4.18 5.91 19.46
CA GLY A 164 -3.99 4.75 20.32
C GLY A 164 -2.55 4.65 20.83
N LYS A 165 -2.17 5.46 21.80
CA LYS A 165 -0.81 5.52 22.35
C LYS A 165 -0.49 4.42 23.36
N HIS A 166 -1.51 3.84 23.96
CA HIS A 166 -1.50 2.74 24.93
C HIS A 166 -2.80 1.94 24.83
N SER A 167 -2.90 0.83 25.54
CA SER A 167 -4.13 0.06 25.64
C SER A 167 -5.19 0.84 26.44
N PHE A 168 -6.41 0.88 25.96
CA PHE A 168 -7.55 1.53 26.61
C PHE A 168 -8.49 0.49 27.22
N THR A 169 -9.10 0.82 28.33
CA THR A 169 -10.21 0.05 28.89
C THR A 169 -11.46 0.22 28.02
N LYS A 170 -12.41 -0.70 28.15
CA LYS A 170 -13.70 -0.63 27.43
C LYS A 170 -14.47 0.64 27.76
N GLU A 171 -14.36 1.13 28.98
CA GLU A 171 -15.01 2.33 29.47
C GLU A 171 -14.41 3.59 28.84
N GLU A 172 -13.09 3.62 28.64
CA GLU A 172 -12.39 4.77 28.06
C GLU A 172 -12.65 4.91 26.56
N VAL A 173 -12.74 3.80 25.81
CA VAL A 173 -12.77 3.79 24.33
C VAL A 173 -13.90 4.68 23.79
N ASN A 174 -15.10 4.67 24.40
CA ASN A 174 -16.26 5.41 23.92
C ASN A 174 -16.19 6.93 24.18
N ASP A 175 -15.30 7.35 25.07
CA ASP A 175 -15.10 8.76 25.43
C ASP A 175 -13.87 9.40 24.76
N LEU A 176 -13.08 8.60 24.03
CA LEU A 176 -11.90 9.09 23.32
C LEU A 176 -12.27 10.13 22.27
N LYS A 177 -11.47 11.19 22.18
CA LYS A 177 -11.66 12.24 21.20
C LYS A 177 -10.66 12.10 20.04
N PRO A 178 -11.12 12.24 18.81
CA PRO A 178 -10.23 12.30 17.68
C PRO A 178 -9.37 13.56 17.74
N VAL A 179 -8.12 13.44 17.27
CA VAL A 179 -7.21 14.57 17.14
C VAL A 179 -7.26 15.15 15.73
N SER A 180 -6.74 16.35 15.57
CA SER A 180 -6.61 16.99 14.26
C SER A 180 -5.58 16.24 13.39
N TYR A 181 -5.68 16.42 12.06
CA TYR A 181 -4.70 15.89 11.10
C TYR A 181 -3.26 16.30 11.46
N ALA A 182 -3.04 17.58 11.77
CA ALA A 182 -1.72 18.10 12.10
C ALA A 182 -1.16 17.50 13.40
N GLU A 183 -2.00 17.30 14.42
CA GLU A 183 -1.59 16.66 15.67
C GLU A 183 -1.22 15.19 15.46
N ALA A 184 -2.01 14.46 14.65
CA ALA A 184 -1.71 13.07 14.31
C ALA A 184 -0.38 12.97 13.53
N VAL A 185 -0.15 13.84 12.55
CA VAL A 185 1.13 13.94 11.82
C VAL A 185 2.28 14.19 12.79
N GLY A 186 2.14 15.16 13.69
CA GLY A 186 3.17 15.48 14.69
C GLY A 186 3.53 14.28 15.57
N TRP A 187 2.53 13.52 16.00
CA TRP A 187 2.75 12.32 16.79
C TRP A 187 3.42 11.21 15.97
N ILE A 188 2.96 10.92 14.75
CA ILE A 188 3.56 9.90 13.87
C ILE A 188 5.03 10.22 13.60
N VAL A 189 5.34 11.48 13.28
CA VAL A 189 6.72 11.95 13.04
C VAL A 189 7.57 11.77 14.30
N SER A 190 7.04 12.09 15.49
CA SER A 190 7.78 11.92 16.74
C SER A 190 8.09 10.44 17.05
N GLU A 191 7.19 9.51 16.70
CA GLU A 191 7.46 8.07 16.82
C GLU A 191 8.56 7.63 15.85
N CYS A 192 8.53 8.11 14.60
CA CYS A 192 9.60 7.85 13.63
C CYS A 192 10.95 8.38 14.13
N ASP A 193 11.00 9.63 14.61
CA ASP A 193 12.23 10.25 15.12
C ASP A 193 12.82 9.51 16.32
N ALA A 194 11.97 8.94 17.17
CA ALA A 194 12.40 8.17 18.31
C ALA A 194 12.99 6.79 17.95
N VAL A 195 12.55 6.17 16.84
CA VAL A 195 13.01 4.81 16.47
C VAL A 195 14.16 4.83 15.46
N ILE A 196 14.27 5.85 14.61
CA ILE A 196 15.31 5.99 13.58
C ILE A 196 16.73 5.80 14.13
N PRO A 197 17.16 6.42 15.25
CA PRO A 197 18.53 6.27 15.74
C PRO A 197 18.85 4.87 16.27
N VAL A 198 17.82 4.07 16.61
CA VAL A 198 17.99 2.76 17.27
C VAL A 198 17.87 1.61 16.26
N LEU A 199 16.95 1.69 15.33
CA LEU A 199 16.70 0.63 14.35
C LEU A 199 17.94 0.35 13.49
N PRO A 200 18.24 -0.94 13.20
CA PRO A 200 19.33 -1.29 12.30
C PRO A 200 19.01 -0.89 10.86
N THR A 201 20.06 -0.73 10.06
CA THR A 201 19.91 -0.45 8.62
C THR A 201 19.51 -1.69 7.83
N THR A 202 19.88 -2.88 8.31
CA THR A 202 19.56 -4.17 7.67
C THR A 202 19.53 -5.28 8.72
N TYR A 203 18.79 -6.34 8.43
CA TYR A 203 18.83 -7.62 9.14
C TYR A 203 19.59 -8.69 8.33
N SER A 204 20.12 -8.34 7.16
CA SER A 204 21.01 -9.21 6.38
C SER A 204 22.27 -9.50 7.20
N GLY A 205 22.65 -10.78 7.28
CA GLY A 205 23.82 -11.20 8.05
C GLY A 205 23.56 -11.35 9.56
N SER A 206 22.37 -11.10 10.08
CA SER A 206 21.99 -11.52 11.44
C SER A 206 21.90 -13.05 11.51
N TYR A 207 21.98 -13.60 12.74
CA TYR A 207 21.88 -15.05 12.99
C TYR A 207 20.65 -15.68 12.31
N TYR A 208 19.55 -14.96 12.21
CA TYR A 208 18.30 -15.42 11.61
C TYR A 208 18.12 -15.05 10.14
N GLY A 209 18.97 -14.18 9.57
CA GLY A 209 18.91 -13.78 8.16
C GLY A 209 17.55 -13.27 7.68
N GLU A 210 16.80 -12.58 8.56
CA GLU A 210 15.40 -12.23 8.33
C GLU A 210 15.23 -11.07 7.34
N VAL A 211 14.34 -11.25 6.38
CA VAL A 211 13.91 -10.21 5.43
C VAL A 211 12.49 -9.73 5.78
N GLY A 212 12.12 -8.54 5.34
CA GLY A 212 10.78 -7.99 5.58
C GLY A 212 10.55 -7.41 6.97
N ARG A 213 11.60 -7.29 7.81
CA ARG A 213 11.52 -6.60 9.10
C ARG A 213 11.66 -5.08 8.93
N VAL A 214 11.09 -4.34 9.88
CA VAL A 214 11.18 -2.88 9.94
C VAL A 214 12.61 -2.45 10.21
N THR A 215 13.18 -1.66 9.32
CA THR A 215 14.53 -1.09 9.41
C THR A 215 14.47 0.41 9.67
N ARG A 216 15.63 1.03 9.94
CA ARG A 216 15.80 2.49 9.99
C ARG A 216 15.23 3.15 8.74
N GLY A 217 15.53 2.61 7.55
CA GLY A 217 15.05 3.15 6.28
C GLY A 217 13.53 3.13 6.14
N MET A 218 12.85 2.10 6.68
CA MET A 218 11.38 2.09 6.69
C MET A 218 10.82 3.25 7.53
N ALA A 219 11.35 3.51 8.72
CA ALA A 219 10.90 4.62 9.57
C ALA A 219 11.19 6.00 8.92
N GLN A 220 12.34 6.16 8.24
CA GLN A 220 12.67 7.37 7.48
C GLN A 220 11.73 7.56 6.27
N ALA A 221 11.45 6.50 5.51
CA ALA A 221 10.53 6.54 4.38
C ALA A 221 9.09 6.85 4.81
N LEU A 222 8.63 6.28 5.92
CA LEU A 222 7.34 6.60 6.52
C LEU A 222 7.27 8.08 6.91
N LYS A 223 8.27 8.60 7.63
CA LYS A 223 8.36 10.03 8.00
C LYS A 223 8.27 10.93 6.78
N ALA A 224 9.05 10.64 5.73
CA ALA A 224 9.05 11.42 4.49
C ALA A 224 7.68 11.40 3.79
N ARG A 225 7.03 10.24 3.69
CA ARG A 225 5.70 10.09 3.08
C ARG A 225 4.62 10.82 3.88
N VAL A 226 4.60 10.68 5.21
CA VAL A 226 3.64 11.37 6.09
C VAL A 226 3.74 12.89 5.96
N LEU A 227 4.97 13.42 5.98
CA LEU A 227 5.22 14.86 5.81
C LEU A 227 4.83 15.35 4.42
N LEU A 228 5.07 14.57 3.36
CA LEU A 228 4.63 14.94 2.00
C LEU A 228 3.11 14.98 1.89
N TYR A 229 2.40 14.02 2.48
CA TYR A 229 0.93 14.02 2.50
C TYR A 229 0.39 15.23 3.27
N ALA A 230 1.03 15.59 4.39
CA ALA A 230 0.67 16.78 5.15
C ALA A 230 0.94 18.08 4.37
N ALA A 231 2.00 18.12 3.56
CA ALA A 231 2.36 19.27 2.72
C ALA A 231 1.51 19.38 1.45
N SER A 232 0.84 18.31 1.01
CA SER A 232 0.10 18.25 -0.26
C SER A 232 -1.19 19.08 -0.22
N PRO A 233 -1.73 19.54 -1.37
CA PRO A 233 -2.85 20.49 -1.47
C PRO A 233 -4.11 20.13 -0.68
N LEU A 234 -4.36 18.84 -0.43
CA LEU A 234 -5.51 18.40 0.37
C LEU A 234 -5.41 18.89 1.83
N ASN A 235 -4.21 18.82 2.42
CA ASN A 235 -3.96 19.13 3.82
C ASN A 235 -3.23 20.47 4.04
N ASN A 236 -2.72 21.06 2.95
CA ASN A 236 -2.03 22.37 2.92
C ASN A 236 -2.61 23.26 1.81
N PRO A 237 -3.88 23.66 1.92
CA PRO A 237 -4.55 24.44 0.86
C PRO A 237 -3.93 25.84 0.64
N GLY A 238 -3.19 26.37 1.62
CA GLY A 238 -2.43 27.62 1.50
C GLY A 238 -1.13 27.47 0.73
N ASN A 239 -0.71 26.25 0.40
CA ASN A 239 0.60 25.94 -0.19
C ASN A 239 1.77 26.53 0.63
N ASP A 240 1.67 26.44 1.96
CA ASP A 240 2.72 26.89 2.86
C ASP A 240 4.02 26.11 2.58
N LYS A 241 5.14 26.85 2.54
CA LYS A 241 6.44 26.28 2.15
C LYS A 241 7.04 25.37 3.21
N LEU A 242 6.83 25.67 4.49
CA LEU A 242 7.49 24.95 5.58
C LEU A 242 7.13 23.46 5.64
N PRO A 243 5.86 23.02 5.48
CA PRO A 243 5.52 21.61 5.37
C PRO A 243 6.26 20.88 4.24
N TYR A 244 6.37 21.52 3.07
CA TYR A 244 7.13 20.96 1.95
C TYR A 244 8.62 20.86 2.23
N LEU A 245 9.22 21.88 2.87
CA LEU A 245 10.63 21.83 3.27
C LEU A 245 10.92 20.72 4.27
N LYS A 246 10.03 20.48 5.25
CA LYS A 246 10.14 19.37 6.20
C LYS A 246 10.06 18.02 5.47
N ALA A 247 9.17 17.87 4.50
CA ALA A 247 9.07 16.66 3.69
C ALA A 247 10.34 16.45 2.82
N ALA A 248 10.86 17.50 2.21
CA ALA A 248 12.09 17.46 1.43
C ALA A 248 13.30 17.07 2.29
N LEU A 249 13.41 17.64 3.50
CA LEU A 249 14.47 17.29 4.46
C LEU A 249 14.40 15.83 4.86
N ALA A 250 13.23 15.32 5.22
CA ALA A 250 13.06 13.92 5.62
C ALA A 250 13.44 12.94 4.48
N ALA A 251 13.06 13.25 3.24
CA ALA A 251 13.46 12.45 2.09
C ALA A 251 14.98 12.57 1.81
N LYS A 252 15.56 13.77 1.95
CA LYS A 252 16.99 14.02 1.83
C LYS A 252 17.80 13.19 2.82
N GLU A 253 17.40 13.16 4.09
CA GLU A 253 18.07 12.39 5.15
C GLU A 253 18.20 10.89 4.78
N LEU A 254 17.19 10.33 4.11
CA LEU A 254 17.23 8.95 3.64
C LEU A 254 18.10 8.80 2.38
N ILE A 255 18.06 9.76 1.45
CA ILE A 255 18.92 9.77 0.25
C ILE A 255 20.38 9.85 0.67
N ASP A 256 20.73 10.75 1.57
CA ASP A 256 22.10 10.97 2.04
C ASP A 256 22.64 9.80 2.89
N SER A 257 21.78 8.91 3.37
CA SER A 257 22.21 7.75 4.16
C SER A 257 22.93 6.69 3.36
N ASP A 258 22.78 6.69 2.04
CA ASP A 258 23.42 5.77 1.06
C ASP A 258 23.21 4.28 1.41
N ILE A 259 22.05 3.94 1.99
CA ILE A 259 21.72 2.56 2.41
C ILE A 259 21.11 1.76 1.25
N TYR A 260 20.40 2.45 0.34
CA TYR A 260 19.62 1.85 -0.75
C TYR A 260 20.16 2.30 -2.10
N GLU A 261 19.87 1.52 -3.15
CA GLU A 261 20.25 1.84 -4.51
C GLU A 261 19.04 2.00 -5.42
N LEU A 262 19.15 2.91 -6.39
CA LEU A 262 18.21 2.99 -7.50
C LEU A 262 18.61 1.94 -8.54
N ILE A 263 17.89 0.83 -8.57
CA ILE A 263 18.10 -0.25 -9.55
C ILE A 263 17.03 -0.22 -10.63
N ASP A 264 17.35 -0.73 -11.82
CA ASP A 264 16.44 -0.81 -12.96
C ASP A 264 15.45 -1.97 -12.88
N GLU A 265 15.76 -2.97 -12.05
CA GLU A 265 14.88 -4.10 -11.84
C GLU A 265 13.64 -3.70 -11.07
N GLN A 266 12.50 -4.29 -11.45
CA GLN A 266 11.32 -4.19 -10.63
C GLN A 266 11.61 -4.84 -9.28
N THR A 267 11.38 -4.09 -8.21
CA THR A 267 11.54 -4.59 -6.84
C THR A 267 10.37 -5.48 -6.40
N THR A 268 9.42 -5.71 -7.30
CA THR A 268 8.28 -6.62 -7.08
C THR A 268 8.77 -8.06 -7.07
N ASN A 269 8.21 -8.85 -6.17
CA ASN A 269 8.55 -10.27 -6.00
C ASN A 269 10.01 -10.57 -5.62
N ASN A 270 10.77 -9.57 -5.15
CA ASN A 270 12.15 -9.73 -4.68
C ASN A 270 12.36 -9.04 -3.32
N ALA A 271 12.31 -9.82 -2.25
CA ALA A 271 12.48 -9.32 -0.88
C ALA A 271 13.90 -8.78 -0.59
N SER A 272 14.90 -9.15 -1.39
CA SER A 272 16.30 -8.76 -1.21
C SER A 272 16.74 -7.67 -2.20
N ALA A 273 15.81 -7.08 -2.96
CA ALA A 273 16.13 -6.01 -3.90
C ALA A 273 16.66 -4.77 -3.16
N GLN A 274 17.80 -4.25 -3.59
CA GLN A 274 18.47 -3.10 -2.94
C GLN A 274 17.64 -1.80 -3.00
N GLY A 275 16.71 -1.70 -3.94
CA GLY A 275 15.77 -0.58 -4.02
C GLY A 275 14.50 -0.76 -3.18
N LEU A 276 14.30 -1.92 -2.53
CA LEU A 276 13.16 -2.19 -1.66
C LEU A 276 13.49 -1.78 -0.22
N ILE A 277 12.76 -0.82 0.31
CA ILE A 277 12.93 -0.36 1.70
C ILE A 277 12.11 -1.22 2.65
N PHE A 278 10.84 -1.47 2.29
CA PHE A 278 9.94 -2.33 3.05
C PHE A 278 8.87 -2.92 2.14
N GLY A 279 8.65 -4.22 2.25
CA GLY A 279 7.66 -4.94 1.48
C GLY A 279 6.94 -5.99 2.32
N LYS A 280 5.69 -6.30 1.94
CA LYS A 280 4.94 -7.41 2.52
C LYS A 280 5.29 -8.69 1.77
N LEU A 281 5.84 -9.65 2.50
CA LEU A 281 5.99 -11.02 2.00
C LEU A 281 4.64 -11.72 2.10
N CYS A 282 4.08 -12.10 0.95
CA CYS A 282 2.81 -12.80 0.89
C CYS A 282 3.03 -14.31 1.11
N PRO A 283 2.00 -15.06 1.51
CA PRO A 283 2.06 -16.52 1.51
C PRO A 283 2.35 -17.07 0.11
N LEU A 284 2.95 -18.25 0.05
CA LEU A 284 3.12 -18.99 -1.19
C LEU A 284 1.75 -19.29 -1.81
N SER A 285 1.49 -18.83 -3.05
CA SER A 285 0.16 -18.89 -3.66
C SER A 285 0.25 -18.71 -5.18
N SER A 286 -0.81 -19.10 -5.89
CA SER A 286 -1.08 -18.76 -7.30
C SER A 286 -2.36 -17.90 -7.46
N ASN A 287 -2.89 -17.38 -6.35
CA ASN A 287 -4.18 -16.68 -6.37
C ASN A 287 -4.14 -15.39 -7.19
N PHE A 288 -3.00 -14.69 -7.16
CA PHE A 288 -2.85 -13.45 -7.93
C PHE A 288 -2.86 -13.72 -9.43
N GLU A 289 -2.20 -14.79 -9.88
CA GLU A 289 -2.20 -15.23 -11.27
C GLU A 289 -3.57 -15.76 -11.69
N THR A 290 -4.23 -16.55 -10.83
CA THR A 290 -5.61 -17.00 -11.07
C THR A 290 -6.55 -15.81 -11.31
N ALA A 291 -6.41 -14.75 -10.52
CA ALA A 291 -7.24 -13.55 -10.68
C ALA A 291 -6.89 -12.76 -11.95
N ASN A 292 -5.62 -12.69 -12.37
CA ASN A 292 -5.13 -11.67 -13.30
C ASN A 292 -4.52 -12.18 -14.61
N PHE A 293 -4.28 -13.49 -14.79
CA PHE A 293 -3.88 -14.01 -16.10
C PHE A 293 -4.92 -13.63 -17.17
N PRO A 294 -4.49 -13.27 -18.37
CA PRO A 294 -5.42 -12.96 -19.45
C PRO A 294 -6.37 -14.13 -19.72
N ILE A 295 -7.65 -13.85 -19.96
CA ILE A 295 -8.58 -14.84 -20.43
C ILE A 295 -8.04 -15.52 -21.72
N GLY A 296 -8.32 -16.81 -21.91
CA GLY A 296 -7.76 -17.60 -23.01
C GLY A 296 -6.43 -18.27 -22.70
N TYR A 297 -5.86 -18.02 -21.53
CA TYR A 297 -4.79 -18.81 -20.93
C TYR A 297 -5.36 -19.69 -19.82
N GLU A 298 -4.69 -20.79 -19.52
CA GLU A 298 -5.10 -21.70 -18.45
C GLU A 298 -5.16 -20.95 -17.10
N GLY A 299 -6.27 -21.08 -16.38
CA GLY A 299 -6.52 -20.40 -15.11
C GLY A 299 -6.79 -18.90 -15.22
N GLY A 300 -6.79 -18.33 -16.44
CA GLY A 300 -6.93 -16.88 -16.63
C GLY A 300 -8.34 -16.36 -16.35
N ASN A 301 -8.41 -15.22 -15.63
CA ASN A 301 -9.65 -14.56 -15.24
C ASN A 301 -9.62 -13.03 -15.49
N SER A 302 -8.58 -12.51 -16.11
CA SER A 302 -8.36 -11.12 -16.56
C SER A 302 -8.30 -10.04 -15.48
N GLY A 303 -8.96 -10.21 -14.35
CA GLY A 303 -8.98 -9.35 -13.15
C GLY A 303 -8.76 -7.87 -13.39
N VAL A 304 -7.59 -7.38 -13.06
CA VAL A 304 -7.17 -5.99 -13.24
C VAL A 304 -6.81 -5.73 -14.70
N CYS A 305 -7.57 -4.85 -15.34
CA CYS A 305 -7.37 -4.44 -16.72
C CYS A 305 -6.87 -2.98 -16.78
N PRO A 306 -5.57 -2.76 -17.06
CA PRO A 306 -5.02 -1.41 -17.21
C PRO A 306 -5.77 -0.58 -18.24
N SER A 307 -5.93 0.70 -17.97
CA SER A 307 -6.64 1.62 -18.84
C SER A 307 -5.72 2.22 -19.92
N GLN A 308 -6.32 2.80 -20.96
CA GLN A 308 -5.59 3.66 -21.90
C GLN A 308 -5.03 4.91 -21.18
N ASN A 309 -5.66 5.36 -20.08
CA ASN A 309 -5.19 6.51 -19.31
C ASN A 309 -3.79 6.28 -18.73
N ILE A 310 -3.51 5.10 -18.16
CA ILE A 310 -2.15 4.76 -17.70
C ILE A 310 -1.23 4.47 -18.89
N ALA A 311 -1.71 3.80 -19.95
CA ALA A 311 -0.90 3.55 -21.13
C ALA A 311 -0.39 4.85 -21.77
N GLU A 312 -1.20 5.92 -21.76
CA GLU A 312 -0.82 7.26 -22.24
C GLU A 312 0.15 7.98 -21.29
N ALA A 313 0.26 7.56 -20.04
CA ALA A 313 1.24 8.14 -19.09
C ALA A 313 2.68 7.72 -19.40
N PHE A 314 2.90 6.54 -19.96
CA PHE A 314 4.23 6.12 -20.41
C PHE A 314 4.67 6.98 -21.60
N ASP A 315 5.86 7.55 -21.54
CA ASP A 315 6.41 8.40 -22.59
C ASP A 315 6.79 7.59 -23.85
N MET A 316 7.09 8.30 -24.94
CA MET A 316 7.81 7.73 -26.08
C MET A 316 9.28 7.50 -25.70
N ARG A 317 9.93 6.52 -26.32
CA ARG A 317 11.34 6.14 -26.08
C ARG A 317 12.33 7.31 -26.21
N ASN A 318 12.00 8.30 -27.04
CA ASN A 318 12.80 9.51 -27.23
C ASN A 318 12.60 10.57 -26.13
N GLY A 319 11.86 10.26 -25.08
CA GLY A 319 11.62 11.13 -23.93
C GLY A 319 10.47 12.12 -24.08
N LYS A 320 9.84 12.20 -25.26
CA LYS A 320 8.64 13.02 -25.45
C LYS A 320 7.42 12.39 -24.77
N SER A 321 6.57 13.22 -24.17
CA SER A 321 5.28 12.75 -23.64
C SER A 321 4.44 12.17 -24.76
N PHE A 322 3.79 11.02 -24.48
CA PHE A 322 2.82 10.46 -25.42
C PHE A 322 1.67 11.46 -25.65
N ASN A 323 1.30 11.62 -26.91
CA ASN A 323 0.18 12.47 -27.32
C ASN A 323 -0.70 11.68 -28.28
N CYS A 324 -1.93 11.36 -27.88
CA CYS A 324 -2.88 10.59 -28.69
C CYS A 324 -3.32 11.32 -29.98
N ASN A 325 -3.12 12.64 -30.06
CA ASN A 325 -3.39 13.44 -31.27
C ASN A 325 -2.22 13.48 -32.25
N ASP A 326 -1.03 13.00 -31.86
CA ASP A 326 0.11 12.86 -32.75
C ASP A 326 0.02 11.54 -33.51
N VAL A 327 -0.04 11.60 -34.85
CA VAL A 327 -0.20 10.41 -35.69
C VAL A 327 0.94 9.41 -35.52
N GLY A 328 2.16 9.89 -35.33
CA GLY A 328 3.34 9.04 -35.10
C GLY A 328 3.28 8.33 -33.75
N HIS A 329 2.92 9.04 -32.69
CA HIS A 329 2.72 8.47 -31.35
C HIS A 329 1.57 7.45 -31.37
N TRP A 330 0.43 7.82 -31.95
CA TRP A 330 -0.74 6.95 -32.04
C TRP A 330 -0.45 5.65 -32.76
N ARG A 331 0.23 5.72 -33.93
CA ARG A 331 0.63 4.53 -34.71
C ARG A 331 1.54 3.59 -33.92
N ASN A 332 2.39 4.14 -33.05
CA ASN A 332 3.38 3.39 -32.29
C ASN A 332 2.96 3.11 -30.83
N GLN A 333 1.70 3.34 -30.47
CA GLN A 333 1.29 3.24 -29.06
C GLN A 333 1.43 1.83 -28.47
N LEU A 334 1.32 0.77 -29.27
CA LEU A 334 1.53 -0.63 -28.87
C LEU A 334 2.91 -1.16 -29.30
N ASN A 335 3.81 -0.30 -29.77
CA ASN A 335 5.17 -0.68 -30.13
C ASN A 335 6.10 -0.44 -28.95
N ALA A 336 6.39 -1.48 -28.16
CA ALA A 336 7.22 -1.38 -26.95
C ALA A 336 8.60 -0.77 -27.21
N SER A 337 9.21 -1.00 -28.39
CA SER A 337 10.53 -0.43 -28.71
C SER A 337 10.50 1.10 -28.85
N MET A 338 9.33 1.66 -29.12
CA MET A 338 9.09 3.10 -29.27
C MET A 338 8.53 3.77 -28.01
N ARG A 339 8.32 3.00 -26.95
CA ARG A 339 7.74 3.46 -25.68
C ARG A 339 8.78 3.40 -24.54
N ASP A 340 8.45 4.01 -23.43
CA ASP A 340 9.15 3.83 -22.16
C ASP A 340 9.26 2.32 -21.87
N PRO A 341 10.43 1.78 -21.54
CA PRO A 341 10.60 0.34 -21.28
C PRO A 341 9.69 -0.22 -20.17
N ARG A 342 9.29 0.62 -19.23
CA ARG A 342 8.36 0.24 -18.16
C ARG A 342 6.96 -0.10 -18.69
N PHE A 343 6.57 0.42 -19.88
CA PHE A 343 5.30 0.09 -20.52
C PHE A 343 5.12 -1.43 -20.68
N ALA A 344 6.07 -2.09 -21.32
CA ALA A 344 6.01 -3.55 -21.54
C ALA A 344 6.27 -4.38 -20.28
N LYS A 345 6.89 -3.79 -19.24
CA LYS A 345 7.07 -4.44 -17.93
C LYS A 345 5.82 -4.32 -17.03
N THR A 346 4.88 -3.44 -17.40
CA THR A 346 3.68 -3.16 -16.59
C THR A 346 2.41 -3.69 -17.24
N LEU A 347 2.32 -3.62 -18.57
CA LEU A 347 1.11 -3.91 -19.32
C LEU A 347 1.35 -5.03 -20.34
N LEU A 348 0.41 -5.97 -20.44
CA LEU A 348 0.24 -6.82 -21.62
C LEU A 348 -0.73 -6.13 -22.59
N TYR A 349 -0.35 -6.09 -23.85
CA TYR A 349 -1.07 -5.40 -24.92
C TYR A 349 -1.16 -6.29 -26.17
N ASN A 350 -1.99 -5.93 -27.12
CA ASN A 350 -2.12 -6.71 -28.36
C ASN A 350 -0.77 -6.87 -29.05
N GLY A 351 -0.35 -8.11 -29.27
CA GLY A 351 0.95 -8.47 -29.86
C GLY A 351 2.10 -8.62 -28.83
N ALA A 352 1.86 -8.37 -27.52
CA ALA A 352 2.84 -8.70 -26.51
C ALA A 352 2.97 -10.22 -26.38
N GLN A 353 4.21 -10.70 -26.17
CA GLN A 353 4.44 -12.10 -25.82
C GLN A 353 4.06 -12.35 -24.35
N PHE A 354 3.36 -13.43 -24.09
CA PHE A 354 3.07 -13.93 -22.76
C PHE A 354 3.10 -15.45 -22.80
N LYS A 355 3.92 -16.06 -21.98
CA LYS A 355 4.27 -17.49 -22.10
C LYS A 355 4.71 -17.82 -23.54
N ASP A 356 4.20 -18.89 -24.11
CA ASP A 356 4.55 -19.35 -25.45
C ASP A 356 3.74 -18.69 -26.58
N GLN A 357 2.92 -17.67 -26.28
CA GLN A 357 1.95 -17.14 -27.23
C GLN A 357 1.90 -15.62 -27.19
N TYR A 358 1.30 -15.03 -28.24
CA TYR A 358 1.07 -13.59 -28.31
C TYR A 358 -0.35 -13.24 -27.86
N ILE A 359 -0.50 -12.16 -27.12
CA ILE A 359 -1.79 -11.58 -26.75
C ILE A 359 -2.54 -11.13 -28.02
N GLN A 360 -3.78 -11.57 -28.15
CA GLN A 360 -4.69 -11.21 -29.23
C GLN A 360 -5.93 -10.52 -28.65
N SER A 361 -5.79 -9.28 -28.19
CA SER A 361 -6.86 -8.52 -27.56
C SER A 361 -7.74 -7.74 -28.54
N TYR A 362 -7.56 -7.95 -29.87
CA TYR A 362 -8.46 -7.43 -30.88
C TYR A 362 -9.83 -8.14 -30.85
N ILE A 363 -10.87 -7.50 -31.37
CA ILE A 363 -12.22 -8.07 -31.47
C ILE A 363 -12.19 -9.41 -32.23
N GLY A 364 -12.68 -10.47 -31.57
CA GLY A 364 -12.65 -11.83 -32.08
C GLY A 364 -11.32 -12.57 -31.89
N GLY A 365 -10.32 -11.92 -31.28
CA GLY A 365 -9.05 -12.55 -30.89
C GLY A 365 -9.21 -13.44 -29.67
N ARG A 366 -8.23 -14.32 -29.45
CA ARG A 366 -8.22 -15.30 -28.33
C ARG A 366 -8.35 -14.67 -26.93
N ASN A 367 -7.88 -13.44 -26.77
CA ASN A 367 -7.92 -12.67 -25.51
C ASN A 367 -8.77 -11.40 -25.68
N GLY A 368 -9.63 -11.32 -26.70
CA GLY A 368 -10.39 -10.12 -27.04
C GLY A 368 -11.90 -10.28 -26.89
N GLN A 369 -12.59 -9.14 -26.86
CA GLN A 369 -14.04 -9.10 -26.90
C GLN A 369 -14.57 -9.80 -28.19
N PRO A 370 -15.72 -10.48 -28.16
CA PRO A 370 -16.72 -10.54 -27.09
C PRO A 370 -16.54 -11.73 -26.12
N LEU A 371 -15.34 -12.30 -26.03
CA LEU A 371 -15.10 -13.41 -25.08
C LEU A 371 -15.42 -12.93 -23.66
N ASP A 372 -16.21 -13.70 -22.92
CA ASP A 372 -16.57 -13.41 -21.55
C ASP A 372 -15.32 -13.32 -20.67
N GLY A 373 -15.24 -12.29 -19.84
CA GLY A 373 -14.05 -11.96 -19.07
C GLY A 373 -12.89 -11.34 -19.85
N ALA A 374 -13.01 -11.10 -21.16
CA ALA A 374 -11.98 -10.38 -21.90
C ALA A 374 -11.88 -8.93 -21.44
N SER A 375 -10.65 -8.41 -21.39
CA SER A 375 -10.39 -7.03 -20.97
C SER A 375 -11.25 -6.03 -21.75
N PRO A 376 -12.03 -5.19 -21.08
CA PRO A 376 -12.78 -4.13 -21.76
C PRO A 376 -11.88 -3.02 -22.31
N THR A 377 -10.62 -2.94 -21.84
CA THR A 377 -9.65 -1.91 -22.24
C THR A 377 -8.68 -2.39 -23.32
N SER A 378 -8.67 -3.68 -23.65
CA SER A 378 -7.69 -4.38 -24.51
C SER A 378 -6.27 -4.45 -23.94
N TYR A 379 -6.09 -4.14 -22.65
CA TYR A 379 -4.86 -4.33 -21.89
C TYR A 379 -5.08 -5.32 -20.76
N TYR A 380 -4.01 -6.04 -20.36
CA TYR A 380 -3.97 -6.90 -19.20
C TYR A 380 -2.82 -6.49 -18.29
N LEU A 381 -2.93 -6.77 -17.01
CA LEU A 381 -1.86 -6.50 -16.05
C LEU A 381 -0.69 -7.46 -16.29
N TYR A 382 0.54 -6.93 -16.24
CA TYR A 382 1.76 -7.74 -16.26
C TYR A 382 2.60 -7.57 -15.00
N LYS A 383 2.61 -6.36 -14.44
CA LYS A 383 3.34 -6.09 -13.19
C LYS A 383 2.83 -7.00 -12.07
N HIS A 384 3.73 -7.50 -11.24
CA HIS A 384 3.55 -8.50 -10.20
C HIS A 384 3.28 -9.94 -10.68
N ILE A 385 2.90 -10.16 -11.92
CA ILE A 385 2.63 -11.50 -12.47
C ILE A 385 3.90 -12.35 -12.44
N GLN A 386 3.78 -13.59 -11.97
CA GLN A 386 4.75 -14.67 -12.11
C GLN A 386 4.34 -15.52 -13.33
N GLU A 387 4.97 -15.22 -14.47
CA GLU A 387 4.58 -15.79 -15.77
C GLU A 387 4.74 -17.32 -15.81
N GLU A 388 5.67 -17.86 -15.00
CA GLU A 388 5.95 -19.29 -14.88
C GLU A 388 4.89 -20.06 -14.11
N THR A 389 3.88 -19.38 -13.53
CA THR A 389 2.79 -20.05 -12.81
C THR A 389 2.06 -21.02 -13.73
N SER A 390 1.89 -22.27 -13.26
CA SER A 390 1.18 -23.33 -13.92
C SER A 390 -0.03 -23.77 -13.09
N PHE A 391 -1.15 -23.97 -13.77
CA PHE A 391 -2.37 -24.53 -13.18
C PHE A 391 -2.63 -25.95 -13.67
N VAL A 392 -1.72 -26.53 -14.46
CA VAL A 392 -1.85 -27.90 -14.98
C VAL A 392 -1.89 -28.90 -13.84
N ALA A 393 -2.94 -29.71 -13.75
CA ALA A 393 -3.12 -30.69 -12.69
C ALA A 393 -1.91 -31.63 -12.58
N GLY A 394 -1.31 -31.70 -11.38
CA GLY A 394 -0.09 -32.44 -11.09
C GLY A 394 1.23 -31.71 -11.41
N ASN A 395 1.15 -30.51 -11.98
CA ASN A 395 2.30 -29.64 -12.23
C ASN A 395 2.01 -28.19 -11.82
N GLU A 396 1.16 -28.00 -10.80
CA GLU A 396 0.83 -26.67 -10.28
C GLU A 396 2.08 -26.03 -9.66
N THR A 397 2.25 -24.75 -9.89
CA THR A 397 3.32 -23.96 -9.27
C THR A 397 2.76 -22.82 -8.46
N TYR A 398 3.46 -22.49 -7.38
CA TYR A 398 3.09 -21.46 -6.42
C TYR A 398 4.30 -20.56 -6.21
N PHE A 399 4.07 -19.25 -6.12
CA PHE A 399 5.12 -18.27 -5.90
C PHE A 399 4.85 -17.44 -4.66
N GLN A 400 5.92 -17.00 -4.00
CA GLN A 400 5.83 -16.00 -2.94
C GLN A 400 5.93 -14.62 -3.55
N HIS A 401 4.84 -13.87 -3.51
CA HIS A 401 4.87 -12.46 -3.89
C HIS A 401 5.49 -11.61 -2.80
N VAL A 402 6.16 -10.53 -3.23
CA VAL A 402 6.61 -9.46 -2.35
C VAL A 402 5.98 -8.17 -2.85
N TYR A 403 5.03 -7.64 -2.08
CA TYR A 403 4.39 -6.37 -2.43
C TYR A 403 5.19 -5.20 -1.86
N PRO A 404 5.69 -4.27 -2.68
CA PRO A 404 6.48 -3.14 -2.22
C PRO A 404 5.58 -2.10 -1.54
N LEU A 405 5.86 -1.79 -0.27
CA LEU A 405 5.19 -0.74 0.49
C LEU A 405 5.99 0.57 0.46
N PHE A 406 7.32 0.46 0.51
CA PHE A 406 8.23 1.59 0.39
C PHE A 406 9.40 1.20 -0.51
N ARG A 407 9.65 2.00 -1.55
CA ARG A 407 10.76 1.85 -2.48
C ARG A 407 11.61 3.11 -2.55
N TYR A 408 12.90 2.93 -2.81
CA TYR A 408 13.84 4.05 -2.85
C TYR A 408 13.52 5.06 -3.98
N ALA A 409 12.98 4.59 -5.11
CA ALA A 409 12.50 5.45 -6.18
C ALA A 409 11.42 6.44 -5.72
N GLU A 410 10.50 6.00 -4.82
CA GLU A 410 9.50 6.88 -4.23
C GLU A 410 10.15 8.01 -3.43
N VAL A 411 11.22 7.71 -2.70
CA VAL A 411 11.92 8.71 -1.86
C VAL A 411 12.49 9.84 -2.73
N PHE A 412 13.10 9.51 -3.87
CA PHE A 412 13.57 10.50 -4.84
C PHE A 412 12.45 11.35 -5.42
N LEU A 413 11.31 10.72 -5.74
CA LEU A 413 10.14 11.42 -6.26
C LEU A 413 9.47 12.29 -5.17
N ASN A 414 9.40 11.81 -3.92
CA ASN A 414 8.92 12.59 -2.77
C ASN A 414 9.81 13.82 -2.53
N TYR A 415 11.14 13.65 -2.59
CA TYR A 415 12.11 14.73 -2.48
C TYR A 415 11.93 15.77 -3.60
N ALA A 416 11.87 15.31 -4.84
CA ALA A 416 11.71 16.19 -6.01
C ALA A 416 10.41 17.00 -5.93
N GLU A 417 9.30 16.37 -5.54
CA GLU A 417 8.01 17.02 -5.37
C GLU A 417 8.07 18.07 -4.26
N ALA A 418 8.54 17.67 -3.09
CA ALA A 418 8.55 18.54 -1.92
C ALA A 418 9.47 19.77 -2.12
N LEU A 419 10.70 19.56 -2.59
CA LEU A 419 11.65 20.68 -2.76
C LEU A 419 11.21 21.63 -3.87
N SER A 420 10.72 21.10 -5.01
CA SER A 420 10.23 21.95 -6.10
C SER A 420 8.96 22.74 -5.71
N ALA A 421 8.05 22.11 -4.95
CA ALA A 421 6.86 22.79 -4.47
C ALA A 421 7.20 23.94 -3.49
N ALA A 422 8.18 23.72 -2.59
CA ALA A 422 8.63 24.73 -1.63
C ALA A 422 9.33 25.91 -2.29
N THR A 423 10.15 25.65 -3.33
CA THR A 423 11.01 26.66 -3.96
C THR A 423 10.42 27.23 -5.23
N ARG A 424 9.43 26.58 -5.83
CA ARG A 424 8.88 26.87 -7.17
C ARG A 424 9.96 26.81 -8.26
N ASP A 425 11.02 26.02 -8.01
CA ASP A 425 12.18 25.89 -8.88
C ASP A 425 12.64 24.42 -8.98
N ALA A 426 12.59 23.87 -10.18
CA ALA A 426 13.04 22.50 -10.47
C ALA A 426 14.58 22.34 -10.45
N LEU A 427 15.32 23.44 -10.57
CA LEU A 427 16.77 23.46 -10.62
C LEU A 427 17.39 23.87 -9.28
N PHE A 428 16.57 24.18 -8.30
CA PHE A 428 17.04 24.70 -7.02
C PHE A 428 18.11 23.82 -6.40
N THR A 429 19.20 24.46 -6.01
CA THR A 429 20.22 23.96 -5.09
C THR A 429 20.64 25.11 -4.19
N GLY A 430 20.98 24.84 -2.93
CA GLY A 430 21.41 25.88 -1.99
C GLY A 430 20.90 25.65 -0.58
N THR A 431 21.10 26.62 0.28
CA THR A 431 20.73 26.55 1.70
C THR A 431 19.41 27.27 1.98
N ILE A 432 18.50 26.60 2.66
CA ILE A 432 17.23 27.16 3.14
C ILE A 432 17.12 26.90 4.65
N ASP A 433 16.55 27.84 5.39
CA ASP A 433 16.16 27.61 6.78
C ASP A 433 14.94 26.68 6.84
N VAL A 434 15.09 25.60 7.57
CA VAL A 434 14.00 24.64 7.84
C VAL A 434 13.81 24.58 9.35
N ASP A 435 12.78 25.24 9.85
CA ASP A 435 12.42 25.26 11.28
C ASP A 435 13.55 25.79 12.18
N GLY A 436 14.20 26.90 11.76
CA GLY A 436 15.29 27.55 12.47
C GLY A 436 16.67 26.90 12.28
N LYS A 437 16.81 25.97 11.33
CA LYS A 437 18.07 25.30 11.01
C LYS A 437 18.41 25.48 9.53
N PRO A 438 19.62 25.96 9.18
CA PRO A 438 20.06 26.02 7.80
C PRO A 438 20.29 24.59 7.26
N VAL A 439 19.62 24.25 6.15
CA VAL A 439 19.75 22.96 5.46
C VAL A 439 20.25 23.21 4.05
N GLU A 440 21.34 22.55 3.68
CA GLU A 440 21.87 22.58 2.33
C GLU A 440 21.24 21.48 1.47
N PHE A 441 20.64 21.87 0.34
CA PHE A 441 20.09 20.98 -0.68
C PHE A 441 21.04 20.97 -1.90
N THR A 442 21.82 19.91 -2.04
CA THR A 442 22.80 19.75 -3.13
C THR A 442 22.23 19.06 -4.36
N LEU A 443 21.18 18.24 -4.18
CA LEU A 443 20.47 17.55 -5.24
C LEU A 443 19.28 18.40 -5.71
N SER A 444 19.26 18.83 -6.98
CA SER A 444 18.09 19.57 -7.48
C SER A 444 16.89 18.63 -7.72
N PRO A 445 15.64 19.14 -7.65
CA PRO A 445 14.44 18.37 -7.97
C PRO A 445 14.51 17.67 -9.34
N LEU A 446 14.99 18.36 -10.37
CA LEU A 446 15.15 17.81 -11.71
C LEU A 446 16.19 16.68 -11.76
N LYS A 447 17.30 16.80 -11.03
CA LYS A 447 18.28 15.72 -10.94
C LYS A 447 17.73 14.51 -10.21
N ALA A 448 16.95 14.71 -9.14
CA ALA A 448 16.31 13.63 -8.41
C ALA A 448 15.28 12.87 -9.28
N LEU A 449 14.46 13.58 -10.04
CA LEU A 449 13.55 12.97 -11.02
C LEU A 449 14.31 12.21 -12.11
N ASN A 450 15.36 12.81 -12.67
CA ASN A 450 16.17 12.18 -13.70
C ASN A 450 16.90 10.92 -13.21
N ALA A 451 17.31 10.85 -11.95
CA ALA A 451 17.90 9.66 -11.35
C ALA A 451 16.94 8.47 -11.43
N VAL A 452 15.65 8.68 -11.19
CA VAL A 452 14.63 7.63 -11.35
C VAL A 452 14.44 7.25 -12.82
N ARG A 453 14.36 8.24 -13.68
CA ARG A 453 14.00 8.07 -15.10
C ARG A 453 15.10 7.39 -15.93
N THR A 454 16.35 7.86 -15.76
CA THR A 454 17.47 7.44 -16.64
C THR A 454 17.93 6.02 -16.40
N ARG A 455 17.67 5.43 -15.23
CA ARG A 455 18.01 4.03 -14.94
C ARG A 455 17.29 3.01 -15.84
N TYR A 456 16.15 3.40 -16.43
CA TYR A 456 15.45 2.62 -17.45
C TYR A 456 15.90 2.96 -18.88
N GLY A 457 16.99 3.70 -19.03
CA GLY A 457 17.49 4.15 -20.32
C GLY A 457 16.59 5.18 -21.00
N MET A 458 15.69 5.83 -20.26
CA MET A 458 14.94 6.97 -20.78
C MET A 458 15.82 8.22 -20.80
N PRO A 459 15.70 9.10 -21.80
CA PRO A 459 16.43 10.35 -21.83
C PRO A 459 16.14 11.21 -20.60
N ALA A 460 17.18 11.84 -20.04
CA ALA A 460 17.02 12.84 -19.02
C ALA A 460 16.20 14.03 -19.55
N LEU A 461 15.37 14.62 -18.70
CA LEU A 461 14.74 15.90 -18.97
C LEU A 461 15.80 16.99 -18.87
N THR A 462 16.05 17.69 -19.97
CA THR A 462 17.12 18.71 -20.07
C THR A 462 16.58 20.14 -20.08
N SER A 463 15.29 20.30 -20.40
CA SER A 463 14.61 21.60 -20.41
C SER A 463 13.34 21.56 -19.58
N VAL A 464 13.28 22.41 -18.59
CA VAL A 464 12.09 22.69 -17.78
C VAL A 464 11.85 24.19 -17.93
N ILE A 465 10.69 24.53 -18.51
CA ILE A 465 10.37 25.93 -18.84
C ILE A 465 9.97 26.70 -17.57
N ASN A 466 9.19 26.05 -16.69
CA ASN A 466 8.69 26.61 -15.43
C ASN A 466 8.32 25.48 -14.46
N TYR A 467 7.92 25.86 -13.24
CA TYR A 467 7.53 24.92 -12.20
C TYR A 467 6.33 24.05 -12.63
N GLU A 468 5.31 24.63 -13.25
CA GLU A 468 4.09 23.92 -13.65
C GLU A 468 4.40 22.79 -14.66
N SER A 469 5.27 23.06 -15.64
CA SER A 469 5.71 22.04 -16.59
C SER A 469 6.55 20.94 -15.93
N PHE A 470 7.34 21.29 -14.91
CA PHE A 470 8.06 20.33 -14.11
C PHE A 470 7.12 19.46 -13.27
N GLU A 471 6.13 20.08 -12.60
CA GLU A 471 5.14 19.39 -11.79
C GLU A 471 4.37 18.34 -12.61
N ASP A 472 3.93 18.68 -13.83
CA ASP A 472 3.27 17.75 -14.75
C ASP A 472 4.17 16.57 -15.11
N ARG A 473 5.47 16.83 -15.39
CA ARG A 473 6.44 15.77 -15.70
C ARG A 473 6.71 14.89 -14.48
N LEU A 474 6.83 15.47 -13.31
CA LEU A 474 7.05 14.77 -12.05
C LEU A 474 5.85 13.85 -11.71
N ARG A 475 4.62 14.36 -11.81
CA ARG A 475 3.41 13.59 -11.56
C ARG A 475 3.27 12.42 -12.54
N ARG A 476 3.65 12.63 -13.81
CA ARG A 476 3.69 11.58 -14.83
C ARG A 476 4.75 10.54 -14.50
N GLU A 477 5.99 10.95 -14.18
CA GLU A 477 7.07 10.05 -13.82
C GLU A 477 6.71 9.20 -12.59
N ARG A 478 6.12 9.84 -11.55
CA ARG A 478 5.64 9.15 -10.36
C ARG A 478 4.55 8.12 -10.69
N ARG A 479 3.59 8.46 -11.55
CA ARG A 479 2.52 7.56 -11.98
C ARG A 479 3.07 6.32 -12.69
N VAL A 480 4.05 6.49 -13.57
CA VAL A 480 4.69 5.41 -14.34
C VAL A 480 5.55 4.54 -13.43
N GLU A 481 6.37 5.16 -12.59
CA GLU A 481 7.29 4.46 -11.71
C GLU A 481 6.57 3.60 -10.67
N LEU A 482 5.54 4.15 -10.06
CA LEU A 482 4.79 3.53 -8.97
C LEU A 482 3.45 2.92 -9.44
N ALA A 483 3.31 2.66 -10.74
CA ALA A 483 2.11 2.06 -11.32
C ALA A 483 1.79 0.72 -10.63
N PHE A 484 0.54 0.49 -10.28
CA PHE A 484 0.05 -0.72 -9.62
C PHE A 484 0.76 -1.06 -8.29
N GLU A 485 1.13 -0.02 -7.54
CA GLU A 485 1.63 -0.13 -6.17
C GLU A 485 0.73 0.65 -5.17
N GLY A 486 -0.53 0.89 -5.56
CA GLY A 486 -1.53 1.57 -4.75
C GLY A 486 -1.33 3.08 -4.58
N HIS A 487 -0.32 3.68 -5.26
CA HIS A 487 0.00 5.10 -5.09
C HIS A 487 -0.99 6.04 -5.80
N ARG A 488 -1.42 5.71 -7.03
CA ARG A 488 -2.26 6.61 -7.84
C ARG A 488 -3.54 7.03 -7.14
N PHE A 489 -4.21 6.10 -6.46
CA PHE A 489 -5.43 6.36 -5.71
C PHE A 489 -5.25 7.47 -4.65
N TRP A 490 -4.13 7.44 -3.93
CA TRP A 490 -3.81 8.43 -2.90
C TRP A 490 -3.25 9.72 -3.48
N ASP A 491 -2.48 9.67 -4.56
CA ASP A 491 -1.96 10.83 -5.27
C ASP A 491 -3.09 11.70 -5.84
N LEU A 492 -4.12 11.09 -6.43
CA LEU A 492 -5.32 11.78 -6.91
C LEU A 492 -6.01 12.56 -5.79
N ARG A 493 -6.04 11.98 -4.58
CA ARG A 493 -6.65 12.61 -3.40
C ARG A 493 -5.78 13.73 -2.84
N ARG A 494 -4.54 13.46 -2.52
CA ARG A 494 -3.65 14.45 -1.91
C ARG A 494 -3.37 15.65 -2.82
N TRP A 495 -3.35 15.46 -4.14
CA TRP A 495 -3.22 16.55 -5.12
C TRP A 495 -4.55 17.24 -5.45
N LYS A 496 -5.68 16.78 -4.93
CA LYS A 496 -7.03 17.28 -5.22
C LYS A 496 -7.40 17.25 -6.72
N ILE A 497 -7.04 16.18 -7.40
CA ILE A 497 -7.33 15.95 -8.82
C ILE A 497 -8.22 14.71 -9.06
N GLY A 498 -9.03 14.36 -8.07
CA GLY A 498 -9.89 13.17 -8.11
C GLY A 498 -10.85 13.13 -9.30
N SER A 499 -11.25 14.29 -9.85
CA SER A 499 -12.09 14.37 -11.05
C SER A 499 -11.44 13.74 -12.29
N GLN A 500 -10.12 13.50 -12.30
CA GLN A 500 -9.46 12.78 -13.41
C GLN A 500 -9.91 11.32 -13.51
N THR A 501 -10.50 10.75 -12.45
CA THR A 501 -11.03 9.38 -12.48
C THR A 501 -12.37 9.23 -13.18
N THR A 502 -13.02 10.30 -13.61
CA THR A 502 -14.40 10.27 -14.11
C THR A 502 -14.55 9.61 -15.48
N ARG A 503 -13.49 9.52 -16.27
CA ARG A 503 -13.51 8.96 -17.62
C ARG A 503 -12.36 7.97 -17.82
N ILE A 504 -12.72 6.71 -18.00
CA ILE A 504 -11.76 5.64 -18.25
C ILE A 504 -11.82 5.23 -19.69
N TYR A 505 -10.67 5.25 -20.34
CA TYR A 505 -10.55 4.89 -21.75
C TYR A 505 -9.82 3.56 -21.91
N GLY A 506 -10.12 2.88 -22.99
CA GLY A 506 -9.44 1.70 -23.50
C GLY A 506 -9.21 1.83 -25.01
N LEU A 507 -8.77 0.74 -25.63
CA LEU A 507 -8.66 0.60 -27.05
C LEU A 507 -9.73 -0.35 -27.59
N GLU A 508 -10.40 0.04 -28.67
CA GLU A 508 -11.06 -0.91 -29.55
C GLU A 508 -10.08 -1.28 -30.64
N ILE A 509 -9.70 -2.54 -30.69
CA ILE A 509 -8.71 -3.05 -31.66
C ILE A 509 -9.42 -3.97 -32.65
N THR A 510 -9.23 -3.74 -33.95
CA THR A 510 -9.75 -4.59 -35.02
C THR A 510 -8.61 -5.19 -35.83
N ASN A 511 -8.84 -6.41 -36.32
CA ASN A 511 -7.94 -7.10 -37.25
C ASN A 511 -8.69 -7.40 -38.55
N SER A 512 -8.32 -6.71 -39.62
CA SER A 512 -8.87 -6.95 -40.94
C SER A 512 -7.80 -7.54 -41.85
N ASN A 513 -7.83 -8.85 -42.04
CA ASN A 513 -6.84 -9.58 -42.87
C ASN A 513 -5.38 -9.32 -42.46
N GLY A 514 -5.09 -9.29 -41.17
CA GLY A 514 -3.75 -9.03 -40.64
C GLY A 514 -3.40 -7.55 -40.43
N VAL A 515 -4.26 -6.65 -40.86
CA VAL A 515 -4.08 -5.22 -40.61
C VAL A 515 -4.75 -4.84 -39.30
N ILE A 516 -3.93 -4.47 -38.30
CA ILE A 516 -4.40 -4.02 -37.00
C ILE A 516 -4.69 -2.52 -37.04
N SER A 517 -5.90 -2.15 -36.63
CA SER A 517 -6.28 -0.76 -36.37
C SER A 517 -6.87 -0.62 -34.96
N PHE A 518 -6.75 0.55 -34.37
CA PHE A 518 -7.21 0.81 -33.01
C PHE A 518 -7.81 2.20 -32.88
N THR A 519 -8.84 2.30 -32.06
CA THR A 519 -9.55 3.52 -31.72
C THR A 519 -9.62 3.69 -30.20
N ARG A 520 -9.38 4.90 -29.72
CA ARG A 520 -9.56 5.25 -28.31
C ARG A 520 -11.06 5.25 -27.99
N LYS A 521 -11.47 4.44 -27.04
CA LYS A 521 -12.86 4.22 -26.67
C LYS A 521 -13.10 4.59 -25.22
N LEU A 522 -14.18 5.31 -24.94
CA LEU A 522 -14.66 5.49 -23.57
C LEU A 522 -15.24 4.16 -23.08
N ILE A 523 -14.65 3.61 -22.04
CA ILE A 523 -15.05 2.31 -21.46
C ILE A 523 -16.01 2.51 -20.30
N GLN A 524 -15.71 3.49 -19.42
CA GLN A 524 -16.48 3.69 -18.19
C GLN A 524 -16.55 5.17 -17.84
N GLU A 525 -17.74 5.65 -17.47
CA GLU A 525 -17.92 6.92 -16.78
C GLU A 525 -18.10 6.65 -15.29
N ARG A 526 -17.45 7.47 -14.48
CA ARG A 526 -17.40 7.32 -13.01
C ARG A 526 -17.84 8.59 -12.32
N ILE A 527 -18.41 8.44 -11.15
CA ILE A 527 -18.82 9.54 -10.30
C ILE A 527 -17.66 9.92 -9.39
N TRP A 528 -17.34 11.21 -9.35
CA TRP A 528 -16.45 11.82 -8.37
C TRP A 528 -17.17 12.96 -7.65
N GLN A 529 -17.03 13.03 -6.33
CA GLN A 529 -17.50 14.12 -5.49
C GLN A 529 -16.40 14.48 -4.49
N ASP A 530 -16.28 15.76 -4.13
CA ASP A 530 -15.20 16.25 -3.26
C ASP A 530 -15.20 15.61 -1.85
N LYS A 531 -16.36 15.15 -1.37
CA LYS A 531 -16.42 14.36 -0.12
C LYS A 531 -15.53 13.09 -0.18
N MET A 532 -15.28 12.55 -1.38
CA MET A 532 -14.51 11.32 -1.60
C MET A 532 -12.99 11.50 -1.40
N TYR A 533 -12.52 12.72 -1.14
CA TYR A 533 -11.13 12.92 -0.74
C TYR A 533 -10.78 12.21 0.57
N PHE A 534 -11.74 12.14 1.51
CA PHE A 534 -11.63 11.33 2.72
C PHE A 534 -12.77 10.30 2.77
N TYR A 535 -12.53 9.21 3.49
CA TYR A 535 -13.52 8.15 3.65
C TYR A 535 -14.62 8.56 4.63
N PRO A 536 -15.84 8.04 4.47
CA PRO A 536 -16.85 8.16 5.51
C PRO A 536 -16.45 7.32 6.73
N ILE A 537 -16.66 7.87 7.92
CA ILE A 537 -16.61 7.07 9.15
C ILE A 537 -17.92 6.26 9.21
N ALA A 538 -17.81 4.96 9.52
CA ALA A 538 -18.97 4.08 9.66
C ALA A 538 -20.02 4.68 10.60
N GLN A 539 -21.28 4.55 10.25
CA GLN A 539 -22.36 5.07 11.10
C GLN A 539 -22.39 4.37 12.46
N THR A 540 -22.07 3.09 12.51
CA THR A 540 -21.94 2.29 13.73
C THR A 540 -20.90 2.87 14.67
N GLU A 541 -19.71 3.25 14.17
CA GLU A 541 -18.64 3.83 14.98
C GLU A 541 -19.05 5.17 15.60
N ARG A 542 -19.79 5.98 14.85
CA ARG A 542 -20.33 7.25 15.36
C ARG A 542 -21.45 7.07 16.40
N TYR A 543 -22.16 5.95 16.38
CA TYR A 543 -23.11 5.60 17.44
C TYR A 543 -22.38 5.13 18.70
N ASN A 544 -21.29 4.37 18.55
CA ASN A 544 -20.47 3.90 19.65
C ASN A 544 -19.72 5.05 20.32
N ASN A 545 -19.15 5.96 19.56
CA ASN A 545 -18.42 7.12 20.06
C ASN A 545 -18.97 8.42 19.43
N ARG A 546 -19.74 9.19 20.20
CA ARG A 546 -20.37 10.45 19.77
C ARG A 546 -19.37 11.61 19.52
N ASN A 547 -18.12 11.46 19.95
CA ASN A 547 -17.07 12.44 19.67
C ASN A 547 -16.55 12.34 18.22
N LEU A 548 -16.88 11.25 17.49
CA LEU A 548 -16.51 11.08 16.10
C LEU A 548 -17.37 11.97 15.19
N ILE A 549 -16.73 12.97 14.59
CA ILE A 549 -17.38 13.88 13.64
C ILE A 549 -17.16 13.35 12.23
N GLN A 550 -18.26 13.23 11.47
CA GLN A 550 -18.22 12.76 10.10
C GLN A 550 -17.44 13.71 9.19
N ASN A 551 -16.71 13.16 8.23
CA ASN A 551 -16.05 13.94 7.20
C ASN A 551 -17.08 14.72 6.36
N ILE A 552 -16.70 15.93 5.95
CA ILE A 552 -17.58 16.87 5.24
C ILE A 552 -18.18 16.20 4.00
N GLY A 553 -19.50 16.33 3.86
CA GLY A 553 -20.27 15.83 2.71
C GLY A 553 -20.75 14.37 2.84
N TRP A 554 -20.43 13.68 3.95
CA TRP A 554 -20.88 12.33 4.23
C TRP A 554 -22.05 12.24 5.25
N ASN A 555 -22.65 13.38 5.63
CA ASN A 555 -23.77 13.44 6.58
C ASN A 555 -25.05 12.86 5.98
#